data_69cd03f1e0003a775057eb722ae24ee5
#
_entry.id   69cd03f1e0003a775057eb722ae24ee5
#
_cell.length_a   1.000
_cell.length_b   1.000
_cell.length_c   1.000
_cell.angle_alpha   90.00
_cell.angle_beta   90.00
_cell.angle_gamma   90.00
#
_symmetry.space_group_name_H-M   'P 1'
#
loop_
_entity.id
_entity.type
_entity.pdbx_description
1 polymer ?
#
loop_
_entity_poly.entity_id
_entity_poly.type
_entity_poly.pdbx_seq_one_letter_code
_entity_poly.pdbx_strand_id
1 'polypeptide(L)'
;MQSEAHRENVPAEILRRSIGNDRVHSSYLFTGTGQLPATTAQVFARALVCRNADRGEVCESCDACHRSYEDPEGTPIVLDGKGKRGPTHRHIGDHPDLLWVERGDGDTRITIGQIRDIQIALRLGANEGGRRVAVISGAEWMNPQAQNALLRLLEEPPSDTSLILVASRASAIIATIRSRSVRIRFEDESAVGLRDSETPAEVAEIVQVLDDLRGQSVGQLLDFAEQYRGARATAAEGVTELIDVCAEWLRMEVKDRVGRGETPTTRSLDAHRSLQQLRRDLVQRNANPQMVAERLLLGLRDAVA
;
A
#
# COMPACT_ATOMS: atom_id res chain seq x y z
N MET A 1 20.78 14.05 -10.44
CA MET A 1 19.75 15.00 -9.93
C MET A 1 18.60 15.26 -10.92
N GLN A 2 18.79 15.58 -12.20
CA GLN A 2 17.65 15.77 -13.14
C GLN A 2 16.94 14.47 -13.57
N SER A 3 17.57 13.31 -13.49
CA SER A 3 16.98 12.02 -13.91
C SER A 3 16.05 11.38 -12.84
N GLU A 4 16.26 11.67 -11.56
CA GLU A 4 15.46 11.14 -10.46
C GLU A 4 14.13 11.88 -10.32
N ALA A 5 14.16 13.21 -10.30
CA ALA A 5 12.95 14.04 -10.31
C ALA A 5 12.04 13.76 -11.51
N HIS A 6 12.61 13.29 -12.64
CA HIS A 6 11.84 12.95 -13.84
C HIS A 6 11.15 11.57 -13.72
N ARG A 7 11.74 10.62 -12.99
CA ARG A 7 11.16 9.28 -12.75
C ARG A 7 10.03 9.29 -11.71
N GLU A 8 10.15 10.13 -10.68
CA GLU A 8 9.13 10.29 -9.64
C GLU A 8 7.79 10.83 -10.17
N ASN A 9 7.82 11.53 -11.31
CA ASN A 9 6.66 12.23 -11.85
C ASN A 9 5.86 11.45 -12.91
N VAL A 10 6.37 10.29 -13.39
CA VAL A 10 5.70 9.54 -14.47
C VAL A 10 4.30 9.05 -14.07
N PRO A 11 4.06 8.44 -12.90
CA PRO A 11 2.73 8.04 -12.47
C PRO A 11 1.74 9.21 -12.39
N ALA A 12 2.15 10.32 -11.78
CA ALA A 12 1.33 11.50 -11.64
C ALA A 12 0.98 12.12 -13.01
N GLU A 13 1.94 12.16 -13.93
CA GLU A 13 1.73 12.67 -15.28
C GLU A 13 0.75 11.82 -16.09
N ILE A 14 0.81 10.48 -15.97
CA ILE A 14 -0.17 9.57 -16.60
C ILE A 14 -1.58 9.88 -16.09
N LEU A 15 -1.72 10.09 -14.78
CA LEU A 15 -3.01 10.39 -14.15
C LEU A 15 -3.55 11.75 -14.57
N ARG A 16 -2.71 12.80 -14.59
CA ARG A 16 -3.10 14.12 -15.10
C ARG A 16 -3.58 14.08 -16.54
N ARG A 17 -2.85 13.37 -17.41
CA ARG A 17 -3.26 13.18 -18.81
C ARG A 17 -4.57 12.43 -18.95
N SER A 18 -4.87 11.49 -18.06
CA SER A 18 -6.16 10.78 -18.09
C SER A 18 -7.33 11.73 -17.84
N ILE A 19 -7.18 12.69 -16.93
CA ILE A 19 -8.19 13.73 -16.67
C ILE A 19 -8.25 14.71 -17.86
N GLY A 20 -7.11 15.28 -18.26
CA GLY A 20 -7.06 16.28 -19.32
C GLY A 20 -7.57 15.79 -20.68
N ASN A 21 -7.52 14.49 -20.94
CA ASN A 21 -8.05 13.87 -22.17
C ASN A 21 -9.44 13.24 -22.00
N ASP A 22 -10.10 13.43 -20.86
CA ASP A 22 -11.37 12.81 -20.51
C ASP A 22 -11.38 11.26 -20.68
N ARG A 23 -10.26 10.65 -20.29
CA ARG A 23 -10.04 9.19 -20.35
C ARG A 23 -9.84 8.59 -18.97
N VAL A 24 -10.72 8.94 -18.05
CA VAL A 24 -10.71 8.42 -16.68
C VAL A 24 -11.37 7.05 -16.65
N HIS A 25 -10.63 6.07 -16.13
CA HIS A 25 -11.15 4.71 -15.98
C HIS A 25 -11.96 4.54 -14.70
N SER A 26 -12.81 3.51 -14.70
CA SER A 26 -13.60 3.13 -13.52
C SER A 26 -12.79 2.46 -12.42
N SER A 27 -11.59 1.94 -12.72
CA SER A 27 -10.75 1.27 -11.72
C SER A 27 -9.26 1.45 -12.00
N TYR A 28 -8.52 1.74 -10.91
CA TYR A 28 -7.07 1.87 -10.88
C TYR A 28 -6.49 0.98 -9.78
N LEU A 29 -5.30 0.46 -10.02
CA LEU A 29 -4.48 -0.24 -9.04
C LEU A 29 -3.11 0.45 -8.95
N PHE A 30 -2.90 1.19 -7.89
CA PHE A 30 -1.63 1.83 -7.55
C PHE A 30 -0.79 0.85 -6.75
N THR A 31 0.46 0.67 -7.16
CA THR A 31 1.37 -0.28 -6.49
C THR A 31 2.73 0.34 -6.25
N GLY A 32 3.21 0.22 -5.03
CA GLY A 32 4.50 0.72 -4.55
C GLY A 32 4.54 0.74 -3.04
N THR A 33 5.73 0.80 -2.48
CA THR A 33 5.98 0.94 -1.04
C THR A 33 5.97 2.42 -0.63
N GLY A 34 5.96 2.70 0.67
CA GLY A 34 5.96 4.07 1.19
C GLY A 34 4.62 4.79 1.05
N GLN A 35 4.65 6.10 1.27
CA GLN A 35 3.45 6.95 1.29
C GLN A 35 3.03 7.46 -0.10
N LEU A 36 3.95 7.51 -1.06
CA LEU A 36 3.72 8.11 -2.37
C LEU A 36 2.49 7.55 -3.12
N PRO A 37 2.23 6.22 -3.15
CA PRO A 37 1.04 5.70 -3.81
C PRO A 37 -0.27 6.20 -3.18
N ALA A 38 -0.34 6.26 -1.84
CA ALA A 38 -1.52 6.71 -1.11
C ALA A 38 -1.73 8.22 -1.27
N THR A 39 -0.68 9.02 -1.12
CA THR A 39 -0.74 10.47 -1.33
C THR A 39 -1.13 10.82 -2.77
N THR A 40 -0.58 10.12 -3.75
CA THR A 40 -0.96 10.31 -5.16
C THR A 40 -2.42 9.91 -5.40
N ALA A 41 -2.91 8.83 -4.76
CA ALA A 41 -4.31 8.42 -4.87
C ALA A 41 -5.25 9.49 -4.31
N GLN A 42 -4.90 10.13 -3.20
CA GLN A 42 -5.64 11.22 -2.60
C GLN A 42 -5.68 12.45 -3.53
N VAL A 43 -4.53 12.89 -4.03
CA VAL A 43 -4.44 14.03 -4.97
C VAL A 43 -5.23 13.74 -6.25
N PHE A 44 -5.10 12.54 -6.81
CA PHE A 44 -5.84 12.14 -8.00
C PHE A 44 -7.35 12.10 -7.74
N ALA A 45 -7.80 11.57 -6.60
CA ALA A 45 -9.21 11.57 -6.22
C ALA A 45 -9.77 13.00 -6.12
N ARG A 46 -9.03 13.93 -5.52
CA ARG A 46 -9.39 15.36 -5.46
C ARG A 46 -9.48 15.99 -6.86
N ALA A 47 -8.54 15.66 -7.75
CA ALA A 47 -8.56 16.16 -9.12
C ALA A 47 -9.77 15.66 -9.93
N LEU A 48 -10.24 14.44 -9.65
CA LEU A 48 -11.41 13.85 -10.31
C LEU A 48 -12.74 14.53 -9.95
N VAL A 49 -12.84 15.19 -8.82
CA VAL A 49 -14.03 15.95 -8.39
C VAL A 49 -13.86 17.46 -8.58
N CYS A 50 -12.65 17.92 -8.91
CA CYS A 50 -12.37 19.34 -9.15
C CYS A 50 -13.17 19.85 -10.36
N ARG A 51 -13.93 20.95 -10.17
CA ARG A 51 -14.78 21.51 -11.24
C ARG A 51 -13.98 22.29 -12.29
N ASN A 52 -12.79 22.76 -11.94
CA ASN A 52 -11.95 23.57 -12.78
C ASN A 52 -10.53 22.95 -12.89
N ALA A 53 -10.45 21.62 -13.02
CA ALA A 53 -9.17 20.94 -13.17
C ALA A 53 -8.49 21.42 -14.47
N ASP A 54 -7.41 22.17 -14.33
CA ASP A 54 -6.58 22.55 -15.48
C ASP A 54 -5.50 21.48 -15.67
N ARG A 55 -5.45 20.92 -16.87
CA ARG A 55 -4.48 19.85 -17.23
C ARG A 55 -4.44 18.68 -16.26
N GLY A 56 -5.56 18.42 -15.55
CA GLY A 56 -5.67 17.33 -14.58
C GLY A 56 -5.12 17.65 -13.19
N GLU A 57 -4.86 18.92 -12.89
CA GLU A 57 -4.47 19.39 -11.56
C GLU A 57 -5.65 20.00 -10.81
N VAL A 58 -5.64 19.92 -9.49
CA VAL A 58 -6.63 20.58 -8.63
C VAL A 58 -6.47 22.10 -8.73
N CYS A 59 -7.59 22.82 -8.84
CA CYS A 59 -7.54 24.29 -8.96
C CYS A 59 -7.39 25.02 -7.61
N GLU A 60 -7.50 24.31 -6.49
CA GLU A 60 -7.44 24.80 -5.09
C GLU A 60 -8.38 25.97 -4.75
N SER A 61 -9.31 26.31 -5.65
CA SER A 61 -10.18 27.50 -5.52
C SER A 61 -11.67 27.22 -5.66
N CYS A 62 -12.09 26.05 -6.17
CA CYS A 62 -13.51 25.69 -6.26
C CYS A 62 -14.00 25.02 -4.96
N ASP A 63 -15.32 24.99 -4.77
CA ASP A 63 -15.95 24.40 -3.59
C ASP A 63 -15.54 22.94 -3.37
N ALA A 64 -15.41 22.14 -4.44
CA ALA A 64 -14.95 20.78 -4.34
C ALA A 64 -13.52 20.67 -3.81
N CYS A 65 -12.61 21.56 -4.24
CA CYS A 65 -11.24 21.61 -3.73
C CYS A 65 -11.19 22.01 -2.26
N HIS A 66 -11.96 23.03 -1.87
CA HIS A 66 -12.05 23.46 -0.46
C HIS A 66 -12.60 22.34 0.44
N ARG A 67 -13.66 21.67 0.02
CA ARG A 67 -14.25 20.57 0.81
C ARG A 67 -13.40 19.31 0.84
N SER A 68 -12.60 19.04 -0.17
CA SER A 68 -11.69 17.89 -0.22
C SER A 68 -10.32 18.15 0.42
N TYR A 69 -10.12 19.34 0.99
CA TYR A 69 -8.91 19.64 1.75
C TYR A 69 -8.95 18.89 3.10
N GLU A 70 -7.89 18.19 3.43
CA GLU A 70 -7.69 17.59 4.76
C GLU A 70 -6.75 18.48 5.54
N ASP A 71 -7.19 18.92 6.72
CA ASP A 71 -6.35 19.66 7.64
C ASP A 71 -5.28 18.71 8.22
N PRO A 72 -3.98 18.98 8.00
CA PRO A 72 -2.92 18.14 8.57
C PRO A 72 -2.90 18.10 10.11
N GLU A 73 -3.44 19.13 10.77
CA GLU A 73 -3.54 19.22 12.21
C GLU A 73 -4.90 18.70 12.74
N GLY A 74 -5.78 18.30 11.84
CA GLY A 74 -7.10 17.77 12.17
C GLY A 74 -7.05 16.44 12.92
N THR A 75 -8.04 16.18 13.76
CA THR A 75 -8.16 14.89 14.44
C THR A 75 -8.53 13.79 13.44
N PRO A 76 -7.72 12.74 13.30
CA PRO A 76 -8.01 11.66 12.36
C PRO A 76 -9.32 10.94 12.73
N ILE A 77 -10.16 10.67 11.73
CA ILE A 77 -11.36 9.86 11.90
C ILE A 77 -10.94 8.40 12.02
N VAL A 78 -11.13 7.83 13.21
CA VAL A 78 -10.82 6.41 13.47
C VAL A 78 -11.90 5.53 12.84
N LEU A 79 -11.49 4.65 11.94
CA LEU A 79 -12.39 3.70 11.29
C LEU A 79 -12.58 2.44 12.15
N ASP A 80 -13.78 1.86 12.04
CA ASP A 80 -14.11 0.55 12.60
C ASP A 80 -14.58 -0.37 11.49
N GLY A 81 -13.79 -1.36 11.16
CA GLY A 81 -14.11 -2.32 10.10
C GLY A 81 -15.41 -3.10 10.30
N LYS A 82 -16.00 -3.05 11.51
CA LYS A 82 -17.28 -3.68 11.86
C LYS A 82 -18.45 -2.69 11.91
N GLY A 83 -18.17 -1.39 11.87
CA GLY A 83 -19.18 -0.35 11.92
C GLY A 83 -19.97 -0.29 13.25
N LYS A 84 -19.40 -0.79 14.35
CA LYS A 84 -20.07 -0.84 15.68
C LYS A 84 -19.68 0.33 16.57
N ARG A 85 -18.43 0.78 16.46
CA ARG A 85 -17.84 1.82 17.32
C ARG A 85 -17.46 3.07 16.54
N GLY A 86 -17.46 3.01 15.21
CA GLY A 86 -17.08 4.08 14.32
C GLY A 86 -17.53 3.81 12.88
N PRO A 87 -17.26 4.73 11.95
CA PRO A 87 -17.59 4.58 10.55
C PRO A 87 -16.71 3.51 9.88
N THR A 88 -17.25 2.84 8.85
CA THR A 88 -16.53 1.83 8.05
C THR A 88 -15.63 2.47 6.99
N HIS A 89 -15.88 3.72 6.65
CA HIS A 89 -15.11 4.56 5.73
C HIS A 89 -15.20 6.02 6.19
N ARG A 90 -14.30 6.85 5.71
CA ARG A 90 -14.33 8.30 5.90
C ARG A 90 -14.41 9.03 4.56
N HIS A 91 -14.66 10.30 4.59
CA HIS A 91 -14.51 11.18 3.45
C HIS A 91 -13.09 11.74 3.39
N ILE A 92 -12.62 12.15 2.21
CA ILE A 92 -11.44 13.00 2.09
C ILE A 92 -11.89 14.43 2.32
N GLY A 93 -11.40 15.04 3.38
CA GLY A 93 -11.99 16.27 3.91
C GLY A 93 -13.46 16.06 4.24
N ASP A 94 -14.30 17.02 3.85
CA ASP A 94 -15.77 16.97 3.99
C ASP A 94 -16.49 16.72 2.65
N HIS A 95 -15.77 16.21 1.62
CA HIS A 95 -16.36 16.05 0.29
C HIS A 95 -17.19 14.76 0.20
N PRO A 96 -18.52 14.83 -0.06
CA PRO A 96 -19.43 13.66 0.04
C PRO A 96 -19.17 12.59 -1.02
N ASP A 97 -18.51 12.95 -2.12
CA ASP A 97 -18.23 12.04 -3.23
C ASP A 97 -16.82 11.46 -3.23
N LEU A 98 -16.02 11.79 -2.19
CA LEU A 98 -14.70 11.23 -1.96
C LEU A 98 -14.69 10.33 -0.75
N LEU A 99 -14.56 9.03 -0.98
CA LEU A 99 -14.62 8.00 0.05
C LEU A 99 -13.23 7.38 0.25
N TRP A 100 -12.83 7.19 1.50
CA TRP A 100 -11.58 6.58 1.87
C TRP A 100 -11.81 5.40 2.80
N VAL A 101 -11.26 4.25 2.44
CA VAL A 101 -11.28 3.03 3.23
C VAL A 101 -9.86 2.59 3.52
N GLU A 102 -9.64 2.25 4.76
CA GLU A 102 -8.42 1.62 5.27
C GLU A 102 -8.80 0.65 6.38
N ARG A 103 -7.83 -0.02 6.97
CA ARG A 103 -8.09 -0.89 8.13
C ARG A 103 -8.62 -0.05 9.28
N GLY A 104 -9.61 -0.58 9.98
CA GLY A 104 -10.05 0.01 11.24
C GLY A 104 -8.97 -0.08 12.31
N ASP A 105 -9.04 0.80 13.30
CA ASP A 105 -8.12 0.76 14.44
C ASP A 105 -8.23 -0.58 15.19
N GLY A 106 -7.08 -1.20 15.41
CA GLY A 106 -6.99 -2.54 15.99
C GLY A 106 -7.46 -3.69 15.09
N ASP A 107 -7.95 -3.41 13.88
CA ASP A 107 -8.31 -4.43 12.90
C ASP A 107 -7.08 -4.94 12.14
N THR A 108 -7.03 -6.24 11.91
CA THR A 108 -5.94 -6.85 11.12
C THR A 108 -6.22 -6.87 9.62
N ARG A 109 -7.42 -6.49 9.20
CA ARG A 109 -7.88 -6.59 7.79
C ARG A 109 -8.92 -5.54 7.44
N ILE A 110 -8.97 -5.22 6.14
CA ILE A 110 -10.14 -4.58 5.55
C ILE A 110 -11.22 -5.62 5.40
N THR A 111 -12.39 -5.36 5.98
CA THR A 111 -13.50 -6.30 6.08
C THR A 111 -14.38 -6.30 4.84
N ILE A 112 -15.12 -7.38 4.63
CA ILE A 112 -16.15 -7.44 3.58
C ILE A 112 -17.27 -6.43 3.83
N GLY A 113 -17.53 -6.06 5.11
CA GLY A 113 -18.51 -5.04 5.48
C GLY A 113 -18.13 -3.69 4.89
N GLN A 114 -16.89 -3.23 5.12
CA GLN A 114 -16.37 -1.99 4.54
C GLN A 114 -16.51 -1.96 3.01
N ILE A 115 -16.18 -3.07 2.35
CA ILE A 115 -16.28 -3.16 0.88
C ILE A 115 -17.74 -3.07 0.41
N ARG A 116 -18.68 -3.70 1.12
CA ARG A 116 -20.12 -3.62 0.79
C ARG A 116 -20.66 -2.20 0.98
N ASP A 117 -20.24 -1.52 2.02
CA ASP A 117 -20.66 -0.13 2.26
C ASP A 117 -20.18 0.80 1.14
N ILE A 118 -18.93 0.63 0.68
CA ILE A 118 -18.41 1.36 -0.49
C ILE A 118 -19.17 1.03 -1.77
N GLN A 119 -19.52 -0.24 -1.98
CA GLN A 119 -20.33 -0.63 -3.15
C GLN A 119 -21.71 0.04 -3.14
N ILE A 120 -22.35 0.11 -1.97
CA ILE A 120 -23.62 0.79 -1.81
C ILE A 120 -23.44 2.29 -2.07
N ALA A 121 -22.44 2.89 -1.45
CA ALA A 121 -22.16 4.31 -1.60
C ALA A 121 -21.89 4.70 -3.06
N LEU A 122 -21.06 3.96 -3.79
CA LEU A 122 -20.76 4.25 -5.20
C LEU A 122 -21.99 4.13 -6.12
N ARG A 123 -22.96 3.26 -5.78
CA ARG A 123 -24.20 3.09 -6.58
C ARG A 123 -25.20 4.23 -6.43
N LEU A 124 -25.06 5.06 -5.40
CA LEU A 124 -25.96 6.20 -5.19
C LEU A 124 -25.69 7.36 -6.18
N GLY A 125 -24.61 7.27 -6.96
CA GLY A 125 -24.16 8.36 -7.84
C GLY A 125 -23.49 9.51 -7.08
N ALA A 126 -23.01 10.51 -7.81
CA ALA A 126 -22.39 11.69 -7.22
C ALA A 126 -23.43 12.65 -6.63
N ASN A 127 -23.19 13.15 -5.43
CA ASN A 127 -24.09 14.10 -4.75
C ASN A 127 -23.99 15.52 -5.34
N GLU A 128 -22.80 15.91 -5.78
CA GLU A 128 -22.52 17.26 -6.27
C GLU A 128 -22.46 17.36 -7.81
N GLY A 129 -22.82 16.27 -8.49
CA GLY A 129 -22.59 16.12 -9.93
C GLY A 129 -21.10 15.83 -10.22
N GLY A 130 -20.80 15.33 -11.40
CA GLY A 130 -19.47 14.88 -11.76
C GLY A 130 -19.19 13.44 -11.31
N ARG A 131 -18.05 13.18 -10.71
CA ARG A 131 -17.56 11.83 -10.42
C ARG A 131 -17.58 11.50 -8.92
N ARG A 132 -17.91 10.26 -8.60
CA ARG A 132 -17.79 9.71 -7.26
C ARG A 132 -16.58 8.77 -7.17
N VAL A 133 -15.73 8.94 -6.17
CA VAL A 133 -14.45 8.24 -6.07
C VAL A 133 -14.34 7.52 -4.75
N ALA A 134 -13.90 6.27 -4.78
CA ALA A 134 -13.52 5.53 -3.59
C ALA A 134 -12.06 5.11 -3.67
N VAL A 135 -11.31 5.38 -2.61
CA VAL A 135 -9.93 4.92 -2.43
C VAL A 135 -9.92 3.83 -1.37
N ILE A 136 -9.28 2.69 -1.67
CA ILE A 136 -9.02 1.62 -0.72
C ILE A 136 -7.52 1.59 -0.47
N SER A 137 -7.09 2.18 0.63
CA SER A 137 -5.69 2.23 1.07
C SER A 137 -5.31 0.93 1.78
N GLY A 138 -4.14 0.38 1.47
CA GLY A 138 -3.73 -0.92 1.99
C GLY A 138 -4.59 -2.07 1.47
N ALA A 139 -4.92 -2.06 0.17
CA ALA A 139 -5.80 -3.06 -0.45
C ALA A 139 -5.31 -4.51 -0.29
N GLU A 140 -4.02 -4.73 -0.05
CA GLU A 140 -3.45 -6.04 0.30
C GLU A 140 -4.02 -6.62 1.59
N TRP A 141 -4.52 -5.77 2.50
CA TRP A 141 -5.14 -6.21 3.75
C TRP A 141 -6.58 -6.71 3.58
N MET A 142 -7.15 -6.64 2.38
CA MET A 142 -8.42 -7.29 2.09
C MET A 142 -8.27 -8.81 2.12
N ASN A 143 -9.14 -9.48 2.88
CA ASN A 143 -9.23 -10.93 2.80
C ASN A 143 -9.81 -11.38 1.42
N PRO A 144 -9.68 -12.66 1.03
CA PRO A 144 -10.20 -13.14 -0.26
C PRO A 144 -11.69 -12.86 -0.48
N GLN A 145 -12.52 -12.91 0.58
CA GLN A 145 -13.94 -12.62 0.48
C GLN A 145 -14.20 -11.13 0.15
N ALA A 146 -13.45 -10.22 0.79
CA ALA A 146 -13.54 -8.79 0.51
C ALA A 146 -13.06 -8.47 -0.93
N GLN A 147 -11.98 -9.09 -1.38
CA GLN A 147 -11.50 -8.94 -2.76
C GLN A 147 -12.54 -9.46 -3.77
N ASN A 148 -13.12 -10.63 -3.53
CA ASN A 148 -14.17 -11.18 -4.40
C ASN A 148 -15.43 -10.32 -4.43
N ALA A 149 -15.78 -9.69 -3.31
CA ALA A 149 -16.91 -8.76 -3.27
C ALA A 149 -16.73 -7.59 -4.25
N LEU A 150 -15.51 -7.09 -4.47
CA LEU A 150 -15.24 -6.02 -5.43
C LEU A 150 -15.47 -6.40 -6.89
N LEU A 151 -15.41 -7.69 -7.25
CA LEU A 151 -15.46 -8.11 -8.65
C LEU A 151 -16.72 -7.63 -9.37
N ARG A 152 -17.88 -7.68 -8.71
CA ARG A 152 -19.13 -7.20 -9.29
C ARG A 152 -19.10 -5.69 -9.62
N LEU A 153 -18.45 -4.89 -8.75
CA LEU A 153 -18.30 -3.45 -8.99
C LEU A 153 -17.36 -3.17 -10.17
N LEU A 154 -16.32 -4.01 -10.32
CA LEU A 154 -15.33 -3.88 -11.39
C LEU A 154 -15.87 -4.36 -12.75
N GLU A 155 -16.82 -5.29 -12.76
CA GLU A 155 -17.46 -5.82 -13.97
C GLU A 155 -18.56 -4.88 -14.47
N GLU A 156 -19.32 -4.32 -13.55
CA GLU A 156 -20.45 -3.41 -13.84
C GLU A 156 -20.30 -2.12 -13.03
N PRO A 157 -19.29 -1.28 -13.35
CA PRO A 157 -19.07 -0.04 -12.62
C PRO A 157 -20.23 0.93 -12.87
N PRO A 158 -20.76 1.59 -11.82
CA PRO A 158 -21.73 2.66 -12.02
C PRO A 158 -21.12 3.80 -12.87
N SER A 159 -21.96 4.52 -13.61
CA SER A 159 -21.51 5.68 -14.37
C SER A 159 -20.84 6.71 -13.44
N ASP A 160 -19.86 7.41 -13.96
CA ASP A 160 -19.17 8.49 -13.26
C ASP A 160 -18.60 8.10 -11.88
N THR A 161 -18.14 6.86 -11.77
CA THR A 161 -17.44 6.38 -10.58
C THR A 161 -16.01 5.96 -10.89
N SER A 162 -15.13 6.09 -9.90
CA SER A 162 -13.78 5.57 -9.96
C SER A 162 -13.41 4.89 -8.64
N LEU A 163 -12.83 3.70 -8.76
CA LEU A 163 -12.27 2.95 -7.64
C LEU A 163 -10.74 2.97 -7.75
N ILE A 164 -10.06 3.41 -6.71
CA ILE A 164 -8.60 3.44 -6.63
C ILE A 164 -8.17 2.46 -5.54
N LEU A 165 -7.48 1.41 -5.94
CA LEU A 165 -6.88 0.45 -5.01
C LEU A 165 -5.42 0.82 -4.82
N VAL A 166 -4.97 1.00 -3.59
CA VAL A 166 -3.58 1.24 -3.24
C VAL A 166 -3.05 0.01 -2.53
N ALA A 167 -1.99 -0.58 -3.04
CA ALA A 167 -1.37 -1.78 -2.48
C ALA A 167 0.16 -1.70 -2.58
N SER A 168 0.86 -2.26 -1.63
CA SER A 168 2.33 -2.32 -1.69
C SER A 168 2.82 -3.11 -2.91
N ARG A 169 2.08 -4.13 -3.36
CA ARG A 169 2.45 -4.98 -4.51
C ARG A 169 1.24 -5.50 -5.26
N ALA A 170 1.35 -5.55 -6.58
CA ALA A 170 0.29 -6.12 -7.43
C ALA A 170 0.00 -7.59 -7.12
N SER A 171 0.99 -8.38 -6.70
CA SER A 171 0.83 -9.81 -6.39
C SER A 171 -0.04 -10.09 -5.15
N ALA A 172 -0.26 -9.10 -4.29
CA ALA A 172 -1.15 -9.22 -3.13
C ALA A 172 -2.64 -9.13 -3.51
N ILE A 173 -2.93 -8.65 -4.72
CA ILE A 173 -4.28 -8.50 -5.26
C ILE A 173 -4.56 -9.66 -6.22
N ILE A 174 -5.77 -10.24 -6.16
CA ILE A 174 -6.16 -11.36 -7.02
C ILE A 174 -6.11 -10.98 -8.52
N ALA A 175 -5.78 -11.96 -9.37
CA ALA A 175 -5.56 -11.74 -10.79
C ALA A 175 -6.78 -11.12 -11.49
N THR A 176 -7.98 -11.49 -11.07
CA THR A 176 -9.25 -10.99 -11.62
C THR A 176 -9.47 -9.49 -11.38
N ILE A 177 -9.05 -8.93 -10.24
CA ILE A 177 -9.05 -7.48 -9.99
C ILE A 177 -7.98 -6.81 -10.84
N ARG A 178 -6.75 -7.38 -10.85
CA ARG A 178 -5.64 -6.81 -11.61
C ARG A 178 -5.91 -6.70 -13.11
N SER A 179 -6.66 -7.64 -13.68
CA SER A 179 -7.01 -7.62 -15.11
C SER A 179 -8.08 -6.58 -15.47
N ARG A 180 -8.83 -6.07 -14.48
CA ARG A 180 -9.89 -5.08 -14.65
C ARG A 180 -9.51 -3.68 -14.18
N SER A 181 -8.27 -3.49 -13.72
CA SER A 181 -7.79 -2.21 -13.23
C SER A 181 -6.62 -1.69 -14.06
N VAL A 182 -6.59 -0.40 -14.31
CA VAL A 182 -5.40 0.27 -14.86
C VAL A 182 -4.31 0.28 -13.80
N ARG A 183 -3.18 -0.33 -14.12
CA ARG A 183 -2.07 -0.44 -13.17
C ARG A 183 -1.14 0.75 -13.28
N ILE A 184 -0.96 1.45 -12.19
CA ILE A 184 0.01 2.52 -12.01
C ILE A 184 1.05 2.02 -11.01
N ARG A 185 2.28 1.89 -11.46
CA ARG A 185 3.39 1.45 -10.63
C ARG A 185 4.21 2.65 -10.21
N PHE A 186 4.37 2.80 -8.92
CA PHE A 186 5.32 3.72 -8.31
C PHE A 186 6.64 2.97 -8.12
N GLU A 187 7.74 3.63 -8.36
CA GLU A 187 9.05 3.08 -8.01
C GLU A 187 9.14 3.03 -6.48
N ASP A 188 9.75 1.97 -5.97
CA ASP A 188 9.89 1.81 -4.53
C ASP A 188 10.80 2.93 -4.00
N GLU A 189 10.27 3.80 -3.12
CA GLU A 189 11.06 4.81 -2.40
C GLU A 189 12.20 4.17 -1.59
N SER A 190 12.02 2.92 -1.17
CA SER A 190 13.07 2.10 -0.54
C SER A 190 14.26 1.78 -1.46
N ALA A 191 14.21 2.13 -2.76
CA ALA A 191 15.38 2.08 -3.63
C ALA A 191 16.39 3.21 -3.35
N VAL A 192 15.97 4.25 -2.61
CA VAL A 192 16.88 5.27 -2.06
C VAL A 192 17.42 4.71 -0.73
N GLY A 193 18.54 3.99 -0.86
CA GLY A 193 19.49 3.70 0.21
C GLY A 193 18.96 3.24 1.57
N LEU A 194 18.79 1.92 1.77
CA LEU A 194 18.71 1.35 3.14
C LEU A 194 19.88 1.77 4.05
N ARG A 195 20.90 2.43 3.49
CA ARG A 195 22.13 2.86 4.16
C ARG A 195 22.40 4.36 4.04
N ASP A 196 21.39 5.14 3.67
CA ASP A 196 21.51 6.58 3.56
C ASP A 196 21.35 7.27 4.93
N SER A 197 21.91 8.47 5.06
CA SER A 197 21.85 9.26 6.30
C SER A 197 20.45 9.71 6.72
N GLU A 198 19.47 9.56 5.85
CA GLU A 198 18.06 9.92 6.08
C GLU A 198 17.17 8.70 6.39
N THR A 199 17.75 7.49 6.53
CA THR A 199 17.00 6.28 6.85
C THR A 199 16.38 6.40 8.25
N PRO A 200 15.07 6.13 8.43
CA PRO A 200 14.44 6.11 9.74
C PRO A 200 15.17 5.20 10.72
N ALA A 201 15.26 5.60 11.99
CA ALA A 201 16.03 4.86 13.02
C ALA A 201 15.59 3.39 13.14
N GLU A 202 14.29 3.12 13.01
CA GLU A 202 13.70 1.77 13.04
C GLU A 202 14.20 0.91 11.87
N VAL A 203 14.25 1.47 10.68
CA VAL A 203 14.77 0.78 9.47
C VAL A 203 16.27 0.57 9.58
N ALA A 204 17.00 1.56 10.10
CA ALA A 204 18.45 1.47 10.31
C ALA A 204 18.82 0.33 11.28
N GLU A 205 18.05 0.14 12.37
CA GLU A 205 18.22 -0.97 13.31
C GLU A 205 18.03 -2.33 12.62
N ILE A 206 16.97 -2.48 11.80
CA ILE A 206 16.74 -3.70 11.02
C ILE A 206 17.91 -3.97 10.09
N VAL A 207 18.39 -2.96 9.37
CA VAL A 207 19.53 -3.09 8.44
C VAL A 207 20.81 -3.53 9.18
N GLN A 208 21.07 -2.97 10.35
CA GLN A 208 22.21 -3.36 11.17
C GLN A 208 22.16 -4.85 11.56
N VAL A 209 20.98 -5.34 11.97
CA VAL A 209 20.77 -6.76 12.27
C VAL A 209 21.00 -7.64 11.03
N LEU A 210 20.54 -7.19 9.84
CA LEU A 210 20.72 -7.92 8.59
C LEU A 210 22.18 -7.93 8.11
N ASP A 211 22.91 -6.85 8.27
CA ASP A 211 24.34 -6.76 7.88
C ASP A 211 25.23 -7.66 8.74
N ASP A 212 24.87 -7.87 10.02
CA ASP A 212 25.57 -8.79 10.93
C ASP A 212 24.92 -10.18 11.04
N LEU A 213 24.01 -10.51 10.14
CA LEU A 213 23.16 -11.71 10.22
C LEU A 213 23.95 -13.02 10.36
N ARG A 214 25.14 -13.09 9.76
CA ARG A 214 26.04 -14.27 9.85
C ARG A 214 26.69 -14.42 11.23
N GLY A 215 26.95 -13.31 11.91
CA GLY A 215 27.57 -13.27 13.23
C GLY A 215 26.58 -13.52 14.37
N GLN A 216 25.29 -13.29 14.13
CA GLN A 216 24.28 -13.39 15.16
C GLN A 216 23.89 -14.83 15.51
N SER A 217 23.73 -15.09 16.81
CA SER A 217 23.18 -16.35 17.30
C SER A 217 21.67 -16.46 17.07
N VAL A 218 21.14 -17.66 17.09
CA VAL A 218 19.69 -17.89 17.03
C VAL A 218 18.96 -17.13 18.14
N GLY A 219 19.53 -17.12 19.37
CA GLY A 219 18.94 -16.41 20.51
C GLY A 219 18.79 -14.91 20.24
N GLN A 220 19.84 -14.25 19.74
CA GLN A 220 19.79 -12.81 19.42
C GLN A 220 18.73 -12.47 18.36
N LEU A 221 18.55 -13.33 17.34
CA LEU A 221 17.50 -13.12 16.32
C LEU A 221 16.10 -13.32 16.90
N LEU A 222 15.92 -14.27 17.81
CA LEU A 222 14.64 -14.48 18.50
C LEU A 222 14.34 -13.30 19.44
N ASP A 223 15.33 -12.82 20.20
CA ASP A 223 15.22 -11.65 21.07
C ASP A 223 14.83 -10.39 20.24
N PHE A 224 15.46 -10.20 19.07
CA PHE A 224 15.06 -9.12 18.15
C PHE A 224 13.62 -9.28 17.66
N ALA A 225 13.16 -10.49 17.38
CA ALA A 225 11.81 -10.74 16.93
C ALA A 225 10.74 -10.52 18.03
N GLU A 226 11.13 -10.48 19.32
CA GLU A 226 10.20 -10.22 20.43
C GLU A 226 9.55 -8.82 20.36
N GLN A 227 10.20 -7.82 19.76
CA GLN A 227 9.63 -6.49 19.57
C GLN A 227 8.30 -6.52 18.78
N TYR A 228 8.09 -7.55 17.96
CA TYR A 228 6.84 -7.76 17.21
C TYR A 228 5.77 -8.51 18.03
N ARG A 229 5.99 -8.61 19.34
CA ARG A 229 5.01 -9.11 20.31
C ARG A 229 4.16 -7.95 20.79
N GLY A 230 2.85 -7.98 20.56
CA GLY A 230 1.99 -6.88 21.01
C GLY A 230 0.62 -6.90 20.39
N ALA A 231 0.00 -5.72 20.29
CA ALA A 231 -1.27 -5.57 19.61
C ALA A 231 -1.13 -6.04 18.16
N ARG A 232 -2.00 -6.98 17.77
CA ARG A 232 -1.83 -7.76 16.54
C ARG A 232 -1.77 -6.91 15.27
N ALA A 233 -2.53 -5.83 15.22
CA ALA A 233 -2.56 -4.92 14.07
C ALA A 233 -1.21 -4.21 13.90
N THR A 234 -0.72 -3.55 14.95
CA THR A 234 0.56 -2.84 14.96
C THR A 234 1.73 -3.80 14.71
N ALA A 235 1.73 -4.97 15.39
CA ALA A 235 2.74 -5.99 15.17
C ALA A 235 2.75 -6.50 13.72
N ALA A 236 1.59 -6.65 13.08
CA ALA A 236 1.51 -7.08 11.69
C ALA A 236 2.02 -6.01 10.71
N GLU A 237 1.85 -4.72 11.04
CA GLU A 237 2.44 -3.62 10.28
C GLU A 237 3.95 -3.64 10.37
N GLY A 238 4.50 -3.67 11.57
CA GLY A 238 5.94 -3.72 11.78
C GLY A 238 6.59 -4.95 11.12
N VAL A 239 5.95 -6.12 11.15
CA VAL A 239 6.46 -7.31 10.44
C VAL A 239 6.33 -7.15 8.91
N THR A 240 5.33 -6.44 8.42
CA THR A 240 5.24 -6.14 6.98
C THR A 240 6.40 -5.26 6.53
N GLU A 241 6.72 -4.23 7.31
CA GLU A 241 7.89 -3.38 7.09
C GLU A 241 9.20 -4.18 7.17
N LEU A 242 9.36 -5.02 8.19
CA LEU A 242 10.50 -5.94 8.30
C LEU A 242 10.66 -6.80 7.03
N ILE A 243 9.57 -7.37 6.51
CA ILE A 243 9.58 -8.17 5.27
C ILE A 243 10.05 -7.31 4.08
N ASP A 244 9.62 -6.04 3.99
CA ASP A 244 9.99 -5.14 2.90
C ASP A 244 11.47 -4.76 2.97
N VAL A 245 11.96 -4.40 4.15
CA VAL A 245 13.39 -4.11 4.38
C VAL A 245 14.24 -5.35 4.06
N CYS A 246 13.85 -6.53 4.52
CA CYS A 246 14.57 -7.78 4.23
C CYS A 246 14.58 -8.13 2.73
N ALA A 247 13.48 -7.86 2.01
CA ALA A 247 13.41 -8.11 0.58
C ALA A 247 14.33 -7.17 -0.21
N GLU A 248 14.41 -5.91 0.21
CA GLU A 248 15.30 -4.93 -0.39
C GLU A 248 16.76 -5.23 -0.08
N TRP A 249 17.07 -5.52 1.19
CA TRP A 249 18.41 -5.92 1.60
C TRP A 249 18.90 -7.15 0.81
N LEU A 250 18.07 -8.18 0.68
CA LEU A 250 18.41 -9.38 -0.09
C LEU A 250 18.63 -9.05 -1.58
N ARG A 251 17.86 -8.13 -2.14
CA ARG A 251 18.03 -7.66 -3.53
C ARG A 251 19.37 -6.95 -3.71
N MET A 252 19.76 -6.09 -2.76
CA MET A 252 21.05 -5.40 -2.78
C MET A 252 22.22 -6.39 -2.67
N GLU A 253 22.15 -7.33 -1.74
CA GLU A 253 23.18 -8.38 -1.57
C GLU A 253 23.37 -9.22 -2.83
N VAL A 254 22.26 -9.60 -3.49
CA VAL A 254 22.32 -10.33 -4.77
C VAL A 254 22.92 -9.46 -5.87
N LYS A 255 22.54 -8.18 -5.94
CA LYS A 255 23.06 -7.23 -6.94
C LYS A 255 24.56 -7.02 -6.79
N ASP A 256 25.04 -6.87 -5.55
CA ASP A 256 26.44 -6.69 -5.25
C ASP A 256 27.28 -7.94 -5.58
N ARG A 257 26.73 -9.14 -5.32
CA ARG A 257 27.35 -10.40 -5.75
C ARG A 257 27.48 -10.50 -7.26
N VAL A 258 26.39 -10.21 -7.98
CA VAL A 258 26.39 -10.19 -9.45
C VAL A 258 27.38 -9.15 -9.98
N GLY A 259 27.49 -7.97 -9.35
CA GLY A 259 28.47 -6.93 -9.69
C GLY A 259 29.93 -7.40 -9.52
N ARG A 260 30.19 -8.34 -8.59
CA ARG A 260 31.50 -9.00 -8.41
C ARG A 260 31.71 -10.21 -9.33
N GLY A 261 30.76 -10.51 -10.24
CA GLY A 261 30.85 -11.64 -11.15
C GLY A 261 30.44 -12.99 -10.53
N GLU A 262 29.81 -12.97 -9.34
CA GLU A 262 29.31 -14.17 -8.69
C GLU A 262 27.88 -14.47 -9.20
N THR A 263 27.54 -15.76 -9.36
CA THR A 263 26.17 -16.15 -9.69
C THR A 263 25.28 -16.20 -8.44
N PRO A 264 24.03 -15.71 -8.52
CA PRO A 264 23.08 -15.85 -7.43
C PRO A 264 22.90 -17.31 -7.02
N THR A 265 22.91 -17.59 -5.73
CA THR A 265 22.71 -18.94 -5.22
C THR A 265 21.24 -19.33 -5.28
N THR A 266 20.93 -20.62 -5.42
CA THR A 266 19.56 -21.13 -5.30
C THR A 266 18.95 -20.75 -3.95
N ARG A 267 19.76 -20.72 -2.89
CA ARG A 267 19.32 -20.31 -1.54
C ARG A 267 18.82 -18.86 -1.49
N SER A 268 19.47 -17.92 -2.20
CA SER A 268 19.01 -16.53 -2.27
C SER A 268 17.65 -16.41 -2.98
N LEU A 269 17.42 -17.18 -4.02
CA LEU A 269 16.14 -17.23 -4.73
C LEU A 269 15.04 -17.86 -3.87
N ASP A 270 15.36 -18.91 -3.13
CA ASP A 270 14.42 -19.56 -2.21
C ASP A 270 14.09 -18.66 -1.01
N ALA A 271 15.07 -17.90 -0.50
CA ALA A 271 14.83 -16.88 0.51
C ALA A 271 13.81 -15.84 0.03
N HIS A 272 13.98 -15.32 -1.21
CA HIS A 272 13.02 -14.38 -1.78
C HIS A 272 11.60 -14.98 -1.90
N ARG A 273 11.48 -16.24 -2.31
CA ARG A 273 10.18 -16.95 -2.34
C ARG A 273 9.58 -17.11 -0.94
N SER A 274 10.42 -17.40 0.06
CA SER A 274 10.00 -17.51 1.46
C SER A 274 9.45 -16.20 2.01
N LEU A 275 10.08 -15.06 1.71
CA LEU A 275 9.59 -13.73 2.06
C LEU A 275 8.17 -13.50 1.53
N GLN A 276 7.93 -13.84 0.26
CA GLN A 276 6.60 -13.71 -0.36
C GLN A 276 5.56 -14.64 0.30
N GLN A 277 5.97 -15.83 0.72
CA GLN A 277 5.07 -16.76 1.41
C GLN A 277 4.75 -16.27 2.82
N LEU A 278 5.74 -15.81 3.59
CA LEU A 278 5.55 -15.28 4.93
C LEU A 278 4.63 -14.06 4.94
N ARG A 279 4.75 -13.17 3.94
CA ARG A 279 3.83 -12.06 3.75
C ARG A 279 2.39 -12.55 3.51
N ARG A 280 2.19 -13.55 2.67
CA ARG A 280 0.86 -14.12 2.45
C ARG A 280 0.29 -14.75 3.71
N ASP A 281 1.12 -15.46 4.48
CA ASP A 281 0.70 -16.07 5.72
C ASP A 281 0.29 -15.01 6.76
N LEU A 282 1.05 -13.92 6.86
CA LEU A 282 0.73 -12.78 7.73
C LEU A 282 -0.60 -12.12 7.32
N VAL A 283 -0.70 -11.69 6.05
CA VAL A 283 -1.81 -10.86 5.56
C VAL A 283 -3.07 -11.69 5.31
N GLN A 284 -2.97 -12.83 4.63
CA GLN A 284 -4.13 -13.60 4.19
C GLN A 284 -4.56 -14.68 5.19
N ARG A 285 -3.61 -15.30 5.89
CA ARG A 285 -3.88 -16.37 6.85
C ARG A 285 -3.90 -15.92 8.29
N ASN A 286 -3.60 -14.66 8.54
CA ASN A 286 -3.58 -14.05 9.85
C ASN A 286 -2.59 -14.78 10.81
N ALA A 287 -1.42 -15.15 10.30
CA ALA A 287 -0.38 -15.79 11.09
C ALA A 287 0.08 -14.86 12.24
N ASN A 288 0.63 -15.46 13.29
CA ASN A 288 1.17 -14.70 14.41
C ASN A 288 2.37 -13.84 13.93
N PRO A 289 2.36 -12.50 14.12
CA PRO A 289 3.41 -11.63 13.60
C PRO A 289 4.80 -11.99 14.13
N GLN A 290 4.97 -12.21 15.44
CA GLN A 290 6.25 -12.60 16.03
C GLN A 290 6.79 -13.88 15.39
N MET A 291 5.98 -14.94 15.25
CA MET A 291 6.41 -16.18 14.60
C MET A 291 6.80 -15.98 13.12
N VAL A 292 6.16 -15.05 12.43
CA VAL A 292 6.54 -14.69 11.06
C VAL A 292 7.91 -14.00 11.05
N ALA A 293 8.17 -13.06 11.96
CA ALA A 293 9.46 -12.40 12.10
C ALA A 293 10.58 -13.40 12.43
N GLU A 294 10.36 -14.30 13.39
CA GLU A 294 11.30 -15.36 13.76
C GLU A 294 11.66 -16.24 12.55
N ARG A 295 10.66 -16.76 11.85
CA ARG A 295 10.88 -17.60 10.66
C ARG A 295 11.59 -16.86 9.54
N LEU A 296 11.31 -15.58 9.38
CA LEU A 296 11.93 -14.71 8.39
C LEU A 296 13.42 -14.56 8.66
N LEU A 297 13.78 -14.13 9.87
CA LEU A 297 15.18 -13.88 10.26
C LEU A 297 16.03 -15.17 10.23
N LEU A 298 15.49 -16.27 10.76
CA LEU A 298 16.16 -17.57 10.71
C LEU A 298 16.35 -18.07 9.28
N GLY A 299 15.32 -17.93 8.43
CA GLY A 299 15.39 -18.35 7.03
C GLY A 299 16.37 -17.51 6.21
N LEU A 300 16.49 -16.21 6.47
CA LEU A 300 17.50 -15.35 5.85
C LEU A 300 18.91 -15.72 6.31
N ARG A 301 19.13 -15.96 7.60
CA ARG A 301 20.41 -16.42 8.12
C ARG A 301 20.88 -17.68 7.42
N ASP A 302 20.02 -18.68 7.28
CA ASP A 302 20.34 -19.93 6.60
C ASP A 302 20.63 -19.74 5.10
N ALA A 303 20.03 -18.71 4.48
CA ALA A 303 20.23 -18.40 3.07
C ALA A 303 21.55 -17.69 2.77
N VAL A 304 22.09 -16.94 3.74
CA VAL A 304 23.34 -16.19 3.59
C VAL A 304 24.55 -16.88 4.26
N ALA A 305 24.31 -17.92 5.08
CA ALA A 305 25.35 -18.80 5.62
C ALA A 305 25.95 -19.66 4.52
#